data_b645115e1949088b0f2b8484be3cc1f3
#
_entry.id   b645115e1949088b0f2b8484be3cc1f3
#
_cell.length_a   1.000
_cell.length_b   1.000
_cell.length_c   1.000
_cell.angle_alpha   90.00
_cell.angle_beta   90.00
_cell.angle_gamma   90.00
#
_symmetry.space_group_name_H-M   'P 1'
#
loop_
_entity.id
_entity.type
_entity.pdbx_description
1 polymer ?
#
loop_
_entity_poly.entity_id
_entity_poly.type
_entity_poly.pdbx_seq_one_letter_code
_entity_poly.pdbx_strand_id
1 'polypeptide(L)'
;MFRFKTISFLIVVMSLVLAACGATAATEAPAADTKLVGISMPTKTSTRWISDGESMVKSFQELGYETDLQFADNDIPNQIAQIENMVTKGADVLVIAAIDGSTLSDVLAKAKEAGVLVIAYDRLITKTPNVDYYATFDNFGVGVIMGQQIEEGLDLKNAAGPFNIELFGGSPDDTNAFYFYDGAMSILQPYIDSGKLVVQSGQMGMDVVGTLRWDGTVAQARMENLLSANYTDKRVDAVLAPYDGLSRGIIAALKGVGYGTADQPMPVITGQDAEVASVKAMIAGEQTYTIFKDTRELAAQTAKMVDQALKGETVDVNDTTTYDNEVKVVPSYLLTPHSVDITNYEELLIDSGYIKAEDLQ
;
A
#
# COMPACT_ATOMS: atom_id res chain seq x y z
N MET A 1 37.23 87.79 39.12
CA MET A 1 38.63 88.26 38.89
C MET A 1 39.30 87.21 38.04
N PHE A 2 39.90 87.59 36.94
CA PHE A 2 40.71 86.84 35.94
C PHE A 2 40.06 85.85 35.04
N ARG A 3 39.93 86.13 33.86
CA ARG A 3 40.69 86.45 32.62
C ARG A 3 40.48 85.36 31.56
N PHE A 4 39.90 85.79 30.48
CA PHE A 4 39.88 85.20 29.13
C PHE A 4 41.25 84.69 28.67
N LYS A 5 41.26 83.55 27.98
CA LYS A 5 42.15 83.34 26.84
C LYS A 5 41.43 82.53 25.75
N THR A 6 41.14 83.22 24.73
CA THR A 6 40.77 82.72 23.38
C THR A 6 41.93 81.95 22.79
N ILE A 7 41.68 80.76 22.29
CA ILE A 7 42.52 80.10 21.31
C ILE A 7 41.64 79.69 20.13
N SER A 8 41.87 80.41 19.04
CA SER A 8 41.36 80.08 17.71
C SER A 8 41.95 78.77 17.26
N PHE A 9 41.10 77.84 16.93
CA PHE A 9 41.53 76.58 16.25
C PHE A 9 40.94 76.58 14.85
N LEU A 10 41.85 76.55 13.92
CA LEU A 10 41.67 76.55 12.46
C LEU A 10 40.88 75.35 12.04
N ILE A 11 39.73 75.54 11.39
CA ILE A 11 38.94 74.50 10.82
C ILE A 11 39.49 74.15 9.42
N VAL A 12 40.24 73.08 9.33
CA VAL A 12 40.58 72.45 8.04
C VAL A 12 39.38 71.61 7.63
N VAL A 13 38.64 72.13 6.64
CA VAL A 13 37.58 71.31 5.99
C VAL A 13 38.28 70.34 5.06
N MET A 14 38.43 69.13 5.49
CA MET A 14 38.84 68.00 4.68
C MET A 14 37.59 67.29 4.11
N SER A 15 37.29 67.61 2.87
CA SER A 15 36.20 66.97 2.09
C SER A 15 36.52 65.52 1.85
N LEU A 16 36.00 64.61 2.68
CA LEU A 16 35.99 63.17 2.41
C LEU A 16 34.81 62.89 1.44
N VAL A 17 35.15 62.66 0.20
CA VAL A 17 34.22 62.04 -0.79
C VAL A 17 34.03 60.58 -0.36
N LEU A 18 32.95 60.27 0.31
CA LEU A 18 32.48 58.89 0.51
C LEU A 18 31.90 58.41 -0.82
N ALA A 19 32.71 57.63 -1.55
CA ALA A 19 32.20 56.77 -2.61
C ALA A 19 31.30 55.72 -1.93
N ALA A 20 29.98 55.96 -1.90
CA ALA A 20 28.99 54.97 -1.56
C ALA A 20 28.96 53.94 -2.68
N CYS A 21 29.75 52.86 -2.55
CA CYS A 21 29.46 51.64 -3.29
C CYS A 21 28.08 51.15 -2.81
N GLY A 22 27.08 51.40 -3.64
CA GLY A 22 25.78 50.80 -3.51
C GLY A 22 25.93 49.29 -3.67
N ALA A 23 26.12 48.59 -2.56
CA ALA A 23 25.79 47.16 -2.50
C ALA A 23 24.27 47.09 -2.70
N THR A 24 23.85 46.73 -3.89
CA THR A 24 22.51 46.22 -4.13
C THR A 24 22.39 44.99 -3.18
N ALA A 25 21.69 45.18 -2.05
CA ALA A 25 21.21 44.02 -1.30
C ALA A 25 20.45 43.17 -2.31
N ALA A 26 21.01 42.03 -2.65
CA ALA A 26 20.24 41.01 -3.33
C ALA A 26 19.03 40.80 -2.42
N THR A 27 17.86 41.22 -2.88
CA THR A 27 16.59 40.82 -2.29
C THR A 27 16.60 39.31 -2.45
N GLU A 28 16.84 38.56 -1.35
CA GLU A 28 16.56 37.15 -1.32
C GLU A 28 15.12 37.01 -1.82
N ALA A 29 14.96 36.31 -2.94
CA ALA A 29 13.64 35.91 -3.39
C ALA A 29 12.96 35.25 -2.18
N PRO A 30 11.67 35.55 -1.90
CA PRO A 30 10.96 34.85 -0.85
C PRO A 30 11.24 33.36 -1.03
N ALA A 31 11.69 32.71 0.03
CA ALA A 31 11.82 31.26 0.04
C ALA A 31 10.47 30.74 -0.50
N ALA A 32 10.51 30.00 -1.60
CA ALA A 32 9.31 29.38 -2.14
C ALA A 32 8.68 28.61 -0.97
N ASP A 33 7.40 28.89 -0.68
CA ASP A 33 6.65 28.22 0.40
C ASP A 33 6.72 26.73 0.08
N THR A 34 7.55 25.99 0.83
CA THR A 34 7.77 24.56 0.59
C THR A 34 6.46 23.85 0.88
N LYS A 35 5.93 23.14 -0.10
CA LYS A 35 4.68 22.42 0.03
C LYS A 35 4.81 21.25 1.00
N LEU A 36 3.81 21.05 1.86
CA LEU A 36 3.75 19.98 2.86
C LEU A 36 2.82 18.86 2.36
N VAL A 37 3.34 17.64 2.33
CA VAL A 37 2.59 16.41 2.02
C VAL A 37 2.34 15.61 3.30
N GLY A 38 1.10 15.51 3.72
CA GLY A 38 0.66 14.61 4.78
C GLY A 38 0.49 13.18 4.24
N ILE A 39 1.12 12.20 4.89
CA ILE A 39 1.09 10.78 4.49
C ILE A 39 0.51 9.97 5.65
N SER A 40 -0.66 9.35 5.44
CA SER A 40 -1.34 8.54 6.45
C SER A 40 -1.38 7.08 6.05
N MET A 41 -0.66 6.23 6.79
CA MET A 41 -0.59 4.78 6.61
C MET A 41 -1.44 4.04 7.65
N PRO A 42 -2.06 2.88 7.31
CA PRO A 42 -2.99 2.20 8.20
C PRO A 42 -2.31 1.60 9.43
N THR A 43 -1.12 1.00 9.28
CA THR A 43 -0.48 0.23 10.36
C THR A 43 0.99 -0.04 10.06
N LYS A 44 1.74 -0.50 11.07
CA LYS A 44 3.10 -1.07 10.94
C LYS A 44 3.14 -2.59 11.03
N THR A 45 2.01 -3.25 11.26
CA THR A 45 1.97 -4.72 11.42
C THR A 45 2.23 -5.47 10.12
N SER A 46 1.85 -4.90 8.97
CA SER A 46 2.33 -5.34 7.67
C SER A 46 3.54 -4.50 7.26
N THR A 47 4.66 -5.15 6.96
CA THR A 47 5.93 -4.49 6.69
C THR A 47 5.90 -3.64 5.42
N ARG A 48 5.04 -3.97 4.46
CA ARG A 48 4.88 -3.17 3.24
C ARG A 48 4.52 -1.71 3.53
N TRP A 49 3.65 -1.44 4.52
CA TRP A 49 3.26 -0.06 4.84
C TRP A 49 4.42 0.80 5.34
N ILE A 50 5.42 0.19 5.98
CA ILE A 50 6.66 0.87 6.36
C ILE A 50 7.44 1.22 5.09
N SER A 51 7.62 0.26 4.18
CA SER A 51 8.30 0.46 2.90
C SER A 51 7.60 1.49 2.01
N ASP A 52 6.25 1.43 1.92
CA ASP A 52 5.43 2.41 1.21
C ASP A 52 5.67 3.83 1.75
N GLY A 53 5.56 4.01 3.07
CA GLY A 53 5.72 5.31 3.73
C GLY A 53 7.12 5.89 3.55
N GLU A 54 8.16 5.08 3.77
CA GLU A 54 9.55 5.51 3.61
C GLU A 54 9.88 5.85 2.15
N SER A 55 9.38 5.06 1.20
CA SER A 55 9.56 5.30 -0.25
C SER A 55 8.86 6.59 -0.68
N MET A 56 7.66 6.88 -0.15
CA MET A 56 6.97 8.14 -0.42
C MET A 56 7.71 9.34 0.16
N VAL A 57 8.16 9.26 1.44
CA VAL A 57 8.96 10.33 2.05
C VAL A 57 10.17 10.64 1.17
N LYS A 58 10.91 9.61 0.75
CA LYS A 58 12.05 9.77 -0.14
C LYS A 58 11.66 10.44 -1.46
N SER A 59 10.64 9.94 -2.14
CA SER A 59 10.21 10.44 -3.45
C SER A 59 9.74 11.91 -3.38
N PHE A 60 9.02 12.29 -2.33
CA PHE A 60 8.59 13.68 -2.14
C PHE A 60 9.75 14.61 -1.78
N GLN A 61 10.70 14.16 -0.95
CA GLN A 61 11.89 14.93 -0.60
C GLN A 61 12.79 15.19 -1.82
N GLU A 62 12.92 14.20 -2.72
CA GLU A 62 13.65 14.36 -3.99
C GLU A 62 13.00 15.43 -4.91
N LEU A 63 11.70 15.65 -4.79
CA LEU A 63 10.96 16.72 -5.49
C LEU A 63 10.97 18.05 -4.73
N GLY A 64 11.57 18.12 -3.52
CA GLY A 64 11.67 19.32 -2.72
C GLY A 64 10.47 19.61 -1.82
N TYR A 65 9.59 18.62 -1.57
CA TYR A 65 8.46 18.74 -0.66
C TYR A 65 8.82 18.37 0.78
N GLU A 66 8.17 18.99 1.76
CA GLU A 66 8.16 18.53 3.14
C GLU A 66 7.14 17.40 3.33
N THR A 67 7.38 16.52 4.30
CA THR A 67 6.50 15.37 4.55
C THR A 67 6.17 15.20 6.03
N ASP A 68 4.92 14.81 6.32
CA ASP A 68 4.46 14.37 7.64
C ASP A 68 3.92 12.93 7.52
N LEU A 69 4.77 11.93 7.80
CA LEU A 69 4.40 10.52 7.73
C LEU A 69 3.89 10.01 9.07
N GLN A 70 2.66 9.49 9.10
CA GLN A 70 2.05 8.92 10.30
C GLN A 70 1.42 7.55 10.02
N PHE A 71 1.41 6.70 11.06
CA PHE A 71 0.80 5.37 11.05
C PHE A 71 -0.31 5.32 12.10
N ALA A 72 -1.46 4.83 11.71
CA ALA A 72 -2.67 4.90 12.53
C ALA A 72 -2.94 3.64 13.39
N ASP A 73 -2.06 2.63 13.33
CA ASP A 73 -2.10 1.40 14.13
C ASP A 73 -3.43 0.63 14.03
N ASN A 74 -4.06 0.64 12.85
CA ASN A 74 -5.38 0.07 12.56
C ASN A 74 -6.52 0.68 13.41
N ASP A 75 -6.32 1.88 13.96
CA ASP A 75 -7.31 2.64 14.73
C ASP A 75 -7.90 3.77 13.86
N ILE A 76 -9.18 3.63 13.47
CA ILE A 76 -9.86 4.61 12.60
C ILE A 76 -9.94 6.00 13.25
N PRO A 77 -10.36 6.15 14.53
CA PRO A 77 -10.32 7.45 15.19
C PRO A 77 -8.95 8.11 15.19
N ASN A 78 -7.87 7.33 15.38
CA ASN A 78 -6.50 7.82 15.31
C ASN A 78 -6.17 8.30 13.89
N GLN A 79 -6.53 7.56 12.85
CA GLN A 79 -6.32 7.97 11.45
C GLN A 79 -7.01 9.30 11.16
N ILE A 80 -8.27 9.45 11.56
CA ILE A 80 -9.05 10.68 11.38
C ILE A 80 -8.36 11.86 12.10
N ALA A 81 -7.94 11.69 13.36
CA ALA A 81 -7.24 12.72 14.12
C ALA A 81 -5.89 13.12 13.49
N GLN A 82 -5.14 12.15 12.96
CA GLN A 82 -3.89 12.40 12.25
C GLN A 82 -4.13 13.25 10.99
N ILE A 83 -5.14 12.92 10.19
CA ILE A 83 -5.52 13.69 9.00
C ILE A 83 -5.95 15.11 9.37
N GLU A 84 -6.79 15.28 10.40
CA GLU A 84 -7.19 16.60 10.90
C GLU A 84 -5.99 17.45 11.35
N ASN A 85 -5.01 16.82 12.01
CA ASN A 85 -3.78 17.49 12.42
C ASN A 85 -2.91 17.91 11.22
N MET A 86 -2.80 17.07 10.18
CA MET A 86 -2.08 17.41 8.95
C MET A 86 -2.73 18.60 8.24
N VAL A 87 -4.06 18.63 8.12
CA VAL A 87 -4.81 19.78 7.57
C VAL A 87 -4.56 21.04 8.40
N THR A 88 -4.60 20.94 9.73
CA THR A 88 -4.37 22.06 10.65
C THR A 88 -2.94 22.61 10.56
N LYS A 89 -1.96 21.75 10.29
CA LYS A 89 -0.56 22.13 10.06
C LYS A 89 -0.35 22.81 8.70
N GLY A 90 -1.36 22.83 7.84
CA GLY A 90 -1.29 23.44 6.51
C GLY A 90 -0.76 22.52 5.43
N ALA A 91 -1.06 21.22 5.52
CA ALA A 91 -0.74 20.30 4.42
C ALA A 91 -1.41 20.78 3.12
N ASP A 92 -0.64 20.79 2.04
CA ASP A 92 -1.14 21.10 0.69
C ASP A 92 -1.76 19.85 0.04
N VAL A 93 -1.27 18.68 0.44
CA VAL A 93 -1.68 17.36 -0.08
C VAL A 93 -1.81 16.37 1.05
N LEU A 94 -2.79 15.49 0.93
CA LEU A 94 -2.93 14.28 1.74
C LEU A 94 -2.80 13.05 0.84
N VAL A 95 -1.89 12.15 1.18
CA VAL A 95 -1.77 10.81 0.58
C VAL A 95 -2.19 9.79 1.64
N ILE A 96 -3.30 9.10 1.41
CA ILE A 96 -3.96 8.32 2.45
C ILE A 96 -4.17 6.87 1.99
N ALA A 97 -3.57 5.93 2.71
CA ALA A 97 -3.96 4.52 2.68
C ALA A 97 -4.98 4.28 3.81
N ALA A 98 -6.26 4.23 3.46
CA ALA A 98 -7.33 4.17 4.45
C ALA A 98 -7.35 2.82 5.19
N ILE A 99 -7.62 2.84 6.50
CA ILE A 99 -7.95 1.64 7.27
C ILE A 99 -9.30 1.10 6.79
N ASP A 100 -10.29 1.97 6.73
CA ASP A 100 -11.65 1.73 6.20
C ASP A 100 -12.00 2.90 5.28
N GLY A 101 -12.14 2.60 3.98
CA GLY A 101 -12.39 3.61 2.96
C GLY A 101 -13.67 4.42 3.17
N SER A 102 -14.64 3.90 3.91
CA SER A 102 -15.97 4.52 4.08
C SER A 102 -16.04 5.53 5.23
N THR A 103 -14.98 5.68 6.04
CA THR A 103 -15.05 6.43 7.32
C THR A 103 -14.47 7.84 7.27
N LEU A 104 -13.90 8.26 6.14
CA LEU A 104 -13.12 9.49 6.03
C LEU A 104 -13.89 10.70 5.45
N SER A 105 -15.17 10.53 5.11
CA SER A 105 -15.96 11.57 4.40
C SER A 105 -15.91 12.94 5.06
N ASP A 106 -16.10 13.00 6.39
CA ASP A 106 -16.19 14.28 7.11
C ASP A 106 -14.84 14.99 7.21
N VAL A 107 -13.76 14.25 7.48
CA VAL A 107 -12.42 14.85 7.55
C VAL A 107 -11.93 15.30 6.18
N LEU A 108 -12.28 14.57 5.11
CA LEU A 108 -11.95 14.98 3.74
C LEU A 108 -12.79 16.16 3.23
N ALA A 109 -14.00 16.36 3.76
CA ALA A 109 -14.75 17.58 3.50
C ALA A 109 -14.01 18.81 4.07
N LYS A 110 -13.49 18.72 5.29
CA LYS A 110 -12.66 19.78 5.91
C LYS A 110 -11.35 20.00 5.13
N ALA A 111 -10.70 18.94 4.67
CA ALA A 111 -9.50 19.03 3.83
C ALA A 111 -9.82 19.80 2.53
N LYS A 112 -10.94 19.50 1.89
CA LYS A 112 -11.39 20.18 0.67
C LYS A 112 -11.69 21.65 0.90
N GLU A 113 -12.35 22.01 2.00
CA GLU A 113 -12.60 23.41 2.40
C GLU A 113 -11.29 24.18 2.62
N ALA A 114 -10.25 23.51 3.11
CA ALA A 114 -8.91 24.07 3.26
C ALA A 114 -8.10 24.11 1.95
N GLY A 115 -8.64 23.60 0.83
CA GLY A 115 -7.96 23.57 -0.46
C GLY A 115 -6.92 22.46 -0.62
N VAL A 116 -6.95 21.44 0.25
CA VAL A 116 -5.99 20.32 0.25
C VAL A 116 -6.34 19.33 -0.86
N LEU A 117 -5.33 18.92 -1.65
CA LEU A 117 -5.43 17.83 -2.62
C LEU A 117 -5.45 16.48 -1.91
N VAL A 118 -6.30 15.54 -2.35
CA VAL A 118 -6.42 14.22 -1.72
C VAL A 118 -6.14 13.11 -2.73
N ILE A 119 -5.13 12.30 -2.44
CA ILE A 119 -4.79 11.08 -3.17
C ILE A 119 -5.12 9.86 -2.31
N ALA A 120 -6.02 9.00 -2.78
CA ALA A 120 -6.14 7.66 -2.24
C ALA A 120 -4.92 6.83 -2.67
N TYR A 121 -4.26 6.17 -1.72
CA TYR A 121 -3.06 5.39 -1.96
C TYR A 121 -3.32 3.92 -1.66
N ASP A 122 -3.07 3.04 -2.62
CA ASP A 122 -3.28 1.59 -2.56
C ASP A 122 -4.75 1.18 -2.27
N ARG A 123 -5.43 1.82 -1.32
CA ARG A 123 -6.82 1.55 -0.93
C ARG A 123 -7.75 2.67 -1.35
N LEU A 124 -8.84 2.34 -2.04
CA LEU A 124 -9.83 3.32 -2.48
C LEU A 124 -10.59 3.90 -1.28
N ILE A 125 -10.73 5.23 -1.25
CA ILE A 125 -11.59 5.91 -0.29
C ILE A 125 -12.97 6.10 -0.91
N THR A 126 -14.01 5.59 -0.23
CA THR A 126 -15.39 5.55 -0.73
C THR A 126 -16.29 6.57 -0.04
N LYS A 127 -17.52 6.72 -0.54
CA LYS A 127 -18.61 7.53 0.04
C LYS A 127 -18.29 9.02 0.20
N THR A 128 -17.36 9.53 -0.59
CA THR A 128 -17.00 10.95 -0.60
C THR A 128 -16.64 11.44 -1.99
N PRO A 129 -17.03 12.68 -2.38
CA PRO A 129 -16.57 13.30 -3.63
C PRO A 129 -15.11 13.83 -3.51
N ASN A 130 -14.54 13.90 -2.29
CA ASN A 130 -13.34 14.64 -1.95
C ASN A 130 -12.07 13.80 -2.04
N VAL A 131 -11.99 12.92 -3.05
CA VAL A 131 -10.78 12.22 -3.47
C VAL A 131 -10.48 12.67 -4.89
N ASP A 132 -9.32 13.23 -5.14
CA ASP A 132 -8.99 13.78 -6.44
C ASP A 132 -8.46 12.69 -7.38
N TYR A 133 -7.56 11.82 -6.89
CA TYR A 133 -6.96 10.71 -7.65
C TYR A 133 -6.76 9.47 -6.79
N TYR A 134 -6.51 8.34 -7.45
CA TYR A 134 -6.19 7.08 -6.82
C TYR A 134 -4.93 6.46 -7.46
N ALA A 135 -3.97 6.07 -6.66
CA ALA A 135 -2.77 5.36 -7.09
C ALA A 135 -2.73 3.96 -6.46
N THR A 136 -2.70 2.93 -7.29
CA THR A 136 -2.74 1.53 -6.83
C THR A 136 -2.17 0.58 -7.89
N PHE A 137 -2.33 -0.72 -7.69
CA PHE A 137 -2.07 -1.76 -8.68
C PHE A 137 -3.37 -2.20 -9.35
N ASP A 138 -3.28 -2.95 -10.45
CA ASP A 138 -4.44 -3.62 -11.05
C ASP A 138 -4.96 -4.70 -10.10
N ASN A 139 -5.90 -4.32 -9.24
CA ASN A 139 -6.42 -5.19 -8.17
C ASN A 139 -7.21 -6.39 -8.71
N PHE A 140 -7.96 -6.22 -9.80
CA PHE A 140 -8.62 -7.35 -10.45
C PHE A 140 -7.60 -8.30 -11.07
N GLY A 141 -6.57 -7.76 -11.73
CA GLY A 141 -5.44 -8.50 -12.27
C GLY A 141 -4.68 -9.28 -11.19
N VAL A 142 -4.51 -8.72 -9.99
CA VAL A 142 -3.97 -9.46 -8.82
C VAL A 142 -4.80 -10.71 -8.54
N GLY A 143 -6.11 -10.60 -8.49
CA GLY A 143 -6.99 -11.74 -8.30
C GLY A 143 -6.88 -12.77 -9.42
N VAL A 144 -6.86 -12.33 -10.68
CA VAL A 144 -6.65 -13.21 -11.84
C VAL A 144 -5.35 -13.98 -11.72
N ILE A 145 -4.25 -13.33 -11.32
CA ILE A 145 -2.96 -14.01 -11.09
C ILE A 145 -3.10 -15.07 -10.00
N MET A 146 -3.76 -14.79 -8.87
CA MET A 146 -3.99 -15.79 -7.82
C MET A 146 -4.77 -17.00 -8.31
N GLY A 147 -5.81 -16.77 -9.12
CA GLY A 147 -6.57 -17.85 -9.75
C GLY A 147 -5.70 -18.70 -10.68
N GLN A 148 -4.87 -18.05 -11.50
CA GLN A 148 -3.93 -18.72 -12.38
C GLN A 148 -2.85 -19.52 -11.62
N GLN A 149 -2.36 -19.00 -10.49
CA GLN A 149 -1.42 -19.70 -9.61
C GLN A 149 -2.01 -21.02 -9.07
N ILE A 150 -3.30 -21.02 -8.67
CA ILE A 150 -4.00 -22.24 -8.26
C ILE A 150 -4.20 -23.17 -9.49
N GLU A 151 -4.60 -22.62 -10.63
CA GLU A 151 -4.79 -23.37 -11.88
C GLU A 151 -3.50 -24.11 -12.29
N GLU A 152 -2.38 -23.42 -12.24
CA GLU A 152 -1.05 -23.95 -12.57
C GLU A 152 -0.54 -24.92 -11.52
N GLY A 153 -0.58 -24.55 -10.24
CA GLY A 153 -0.06 -25.35 -9.14
C GLY A 153 -0.74 -26.71 -8.99
N LEU A 154 -2.03 -26.82 -9.37
CA LEU A 154 -2.79 -28.06 -9.40
C LEU A 154 -2.87 -28.71 -10.80
N ASP A 155 -2.26 -28.09 -11.81
CA ASP A 155 -2.38 -28.50 -13.22
C ASP A 155 -3.86 -28.73 -13.63
N LEU A 156 -4.72 -27.76 -13.25
CA LEU A 156 -6.17 -27.92 -13.44
C LEU A 156 -6.59 -28.13 -14.90
N LYS A 157 -5.80 -27.71 -15.86
CA LYS A 157 -6.09 -27.94 -17.29
C LYS A 157 -5.99 -29.40 -17.69
N ASN A 158 -5.06 -30.16 -17.11
CA ASN A 158 -4.73 -31.51 -17.53
C ASN A 158 -5.05 -32.57 -16.46
N ALA A 159 -4.87 -32.27 -15.17
CA ALA A 159 -5.10 -33.22 -14.08
C ALA A 159 -6.57 -33.61 -13.96
N ALA A 160 -6.86 -34.83 -13.53
CA ALA A 160 -8.24 -35.35 -13.49
C ALA A 160 -9.11 -34.74 -12.38
N GLY A 161 -8.53 -34.44 -11.20
CA GLY A 161 -9.29 -34.01 -10.02
C GLY A 161 -10.15 -35.12 -9.40
N PRO A 162 -11.12 -34.86 -8.50
CA PRO A 162 -11.32 -33.54 -7.90
C PRO A 162 -10.21 -33.13 -6.92
N PHE A 163 -10.02 -31.82 -6.76
CA PHE A 163 -9.09 -31.23 -5.78
C PHE A 163 -9.87 -30.41 -4.75
N ASN A 164 -9.45 -30.48 -3.49
CA ASN A 164 -10.08 -29.75 -2.39
C ASN A 164 -9.40 -28.40 -2.20
N ILE A 165 -10.19 -27.34 -2.25
CA ILE A 165 -9.74 -25.95 -2.06
C ILE A 165 -10.50 -25.29 -0.92
N GLU A 166 -9.81 -24.42 -0.17
CA GLU A 166 -10.46 -23.45 0.70
C GLU A 166 -10.14 -22.02 0.24
N LEU A 167 -11.15 -21.16 0.40
CA LEU A 167 -11.09 -19.78 -0.05
C LEU A 167 -10.98 -18.83 1.15
N PHE A 168 -10.01 -17.94 1.12
CA PHE A 168 -9.89 -16.84 2.07
C PHE A 168 -9.99 -15.53 1.32
N GLY A 169 -10.73 -14.57 1.88
CA GLY A 169 -10.83 -13.20 1.40
C GLY A 169 -10.04 -12.23 2.27
N GLY A 170 -9.76 -11.05 1.73
CA GLY A 170 -9.18 -9.94 2.47
C GLY A 170 -10.16 -9.26 3.41
N SER A 171 -9.81 -8.08 3.92
CA SER A 171 -10.66 -7.34 4.85
C SER A 171 -11.88 -6.75 4.14
N PRO A 172 -13.10 -6.93 4.67
CA PRO A 172 -14.32 -6.42 4.03
C PRO A 172 -14.47 -4.90 4.08
N ASP A 173 -13.64 -4.20 4.85
CA ASP A 173 -13.54 -2.73 4.90
C ASP A 173 -12.55 -2.14 3.87
N ASP A 174 -11.93 -3.02 3.06
CA ASP A 174 -11.03 -2.68 1.96
C ASP A 174 -11.62 -3.16 0.63
N THR A 175 -11.94 -2.22 -0.26
CA THR A 175 -12.52 -2.54 -1.57
C THR A 175 -11.64 -3.43 -2.45
N ASN A 176 -10.31 -3.39 -2.26
CA ASN A 176 -9.38 -4.24 -3.01
C ASN A 176 -9.65 -5.73 -2.79
N ALA A 177 -10.09 -6.11 -1.58
CA ALA A 177 -10.40 -7.49 -1.23
C ALA A 177 -11.46 -8.11 -2.14
N PHE A 178 -12.44 -7.31 -2.57
CA PHE A 178 -13.50 -7.73 -3.49
C PHE A 178 -12.94 -7.92 -4.90
N TYR A 179 -12.13 -6.97 -5.39
CA TYR A 179 -11.46 -7.11 -6.70
C TYR A 179 -10.54 -8.33 -6.75
N PHE A 180 -9.77 -8.60 -5.69
CA PHE A 180 -8.94 -9.80 -5.60
C PHE A 180 -9.77 -11.07 -5.66
N TYR A 181 -10.85 -11.12 -4.89
CA TYR A 181 -11.75 -12.28 -4.87
C TYR A 181 -12.40 -12.50 -6.22
N ASP A 182 -12.98 -11.46 -6.82
CA ASP A 182 -13.68 -11.54 -8.12
C ASP A 182 -12.72 -11.92 -9.25
N GLY A 183 -11.51 -11.36 -9.25
CA GLY A 183 -10.46 -11.74 -10.19
C GLY A 183 -10.07 -13.21 -10.07
N ALA A 184 -9.85 -13.71 -8.85
CA ALA A 184 -9.54 -15.12 -8.63
C ALA A 184 -10.70 -16.04 -9.04
N MET A 185 -11.93 -15.68 -8.69
CA MET A 185 -13.11 -16.45 -9.04
C MET A 185 -13.40 -16.44 -10.53
N SER A 186 -12.98 -15.40 -11.28
CA SER A 186 -13.09 -15.41 -12.77
C SER A 186 -12.34 -16.58 -13.41
N ILE A 187 -11.29 -17.08 -12.75
CA ILE A 187 -10.50 -18.25 -13.16
C ILE A 187 -11.02 -19.54 -12.52
N LEU A 188 -11.31 -19.52 -11.20
CA LEU A 188 -11.59 -20.72 -10.42
C LEU A 188 -13.04 -21.20 -10.51
N GLN A 189 -14.00 -20.30 -10.71
CA GLN A 189 -15.44 -20.65 -10.72
C GLN A 189 -15.79 -21.74 -11.74
N PRO A 190 -15.29 -21.74 -12.99
CA PRO A 190 -15.57 -22.82 -13.95
C PRO A 190 -15.09 -24.21 -13.45
N TYR A 191 -13.98 -24.26 -12.70
CA TYR A 191 -13.50 -25.52 -12.12
C TYR A 191 -14.33 -25.97 -10.92
N ILE A 192 -14.86 -25.03 -10.15
CA ILE A 192 -15.80 -25.31 -9.04
C ILE A 192 -17.14 -25.81 -9.63
N ASP A 193 -17.69 -25.13 -10.63
CA ASP A 193 -18.95 -25.50 -11.25
C ASP A 193 -18.90 -26.89 -11.92
N SER A 194 -17.76 -27.26 -12.46
CA SER A 194 -17.54 -28.61 -13.04
C SER A 194 -17.30 -29.69 -11.99
N GLY A 195 -17.07 -29.33 -10.72
CA GLY A 195 -16.71 -30.24 -9.65
C GLY A 195 -15.24 -30.68 -9.67
N LYS A 196 -14.40 -30.08 -10.53
CA LYS A 196 -12.97 -30.33 -10.57
C LYS A 196 -12.23 -29.70 -9.37
N LEU A 197 -12.69 -28.54 -8.89
CA LEU A 197 -12.38 -27.97 -7.61
C LEU A 197 -13.58 -28.12 -6.66
N VAL A 198 -13.34 -28.52 -5.42
CA VAL A 198 -14.38 -28.69 -4.41
C VAL A 198 -14.04 -27.84 -3.20
N VAL A 199 -14.84 -26.83 -2.91
CA VAL A 199 -14.77 -26.10 -1.64
C VAL A 199 -15.45 -26.96 -0.58
N GLN A 200 -14.65 -27.72 0.19
CA GLN A 200 -15.20 -28.75 1.12
C GLN A 200 -16.06 -28.15 2.23
N SER A 201 -15.74 -26.93 2.66
CA SER A 201 -16.55 -26.19 3.63
C SER A 201 -17.86 -25.65 3.04
N GLY A 202 -17.95 -25.52 1.71
CA GLY A 202 -19.01 -24.78 1.04
C GLY A 202 -18.97 -23.28 1.29
N GLN A 203 -17.93 -22.75 1.97
CA GLN A 203 -17.81 -21.34 2.30
C GLN A 203 -17.27 -20.54 1.10
N MET A 204 -18.12 -19.75 0.50
CA MET A 204 -17.82 -18.92 -0.66
C MET A 204 -18.42 -17.52 -0.49
N GLY A 205 -17.87 -16.55 -1.26
CA GLY A 205 -18.30 -15.14 -1.20
C GLY A 205 -17.65 -14.35 -0.07
N MET A 206 -17.35 -13.09 -0.35
CA MET A 206 -16.61 -12.19 0.57
C MET A 206 -17.28 -12.03 1.94
N ASP A 207 -18.61 -12.12 2.00
CA ASP A 207 -19.37 -12.06 3.27
C ASP A 207 -19.03 -13.20 4.23
N VAL A 208 -18.53 -14.34 3.70
CA VAL A 208 -18.23 -15.54 4.48
C VAL A 208 -16.72 -15.73 4.63
N VAL A 209 -15.95 -15.48 3.57
CA VAL A 209 -14.51 -15.79 3.55
C VAL A 209 -13.63 -14.59 3.93
N GLY A 210 -14.21 -13.40 4.11
CA GLY A 210 -13.49 -12.18 4.47
C GLY A 210 -12.74 -12.30 5.80
N THR A 211 -11.55 -11.71 5.85
CA THR A 211 -10.66 -11.73 7.03
C THR A 211 -10.44 -10.30 7.51
N LEU A 212 -11.16 -9.90 8.56
CA LEU A 212 -11.14 -8.52 9.06
C LEU A 212 -9.73 -8.06 9.41
N ARG A 213 -9.40 -6.83 9.00
CA ARG A 213 -8.09 -6.18 9.21
C ARG A 213 -6.91 -6.93 8.61
N TRP A 214 -7.15 -7.85 7.68
CA TRP A 214 -6.08 -8.67 7.10
C TRP A 214 -5.28 -9.44 8.16
N ASP A 215 -5.94 -9.83 9.27
CA ASP A 215 -5.28 -10.43 10.43
C ASP A 215 -5.00 -11.91 10.21
N GLY A 216 -3.71 -12.28 10.16
CA GLY A 216 -3.26 -13.66 10.01
C GLY A 216 -3.72 -14.59 11.14
N THR A 217 -3.96 -14.06 12.36
CA THR A 217 -4.47 -14.90 13.50
C THR A 217 -5.92 -15.26 13.30
N VAL A 218 -6.72 -14.39 12.68
CA VAL A 218 -8.11 -14.68 12.28
C VAL A 218 -8.12 -15.75 11.18
N ALA A 219 -7.22 -15.63 10.19
CA ALA A 219 -7.07 -16.63 9.14
C ALA A 219 -6.64 -17.99 9.71
N GLN A 220 -5.68 -18.01 10.65
CA GLN A 220 -5.25 -19.23 11.35
C GLN A 220 -6.40 -19.89 12.05
N ALA A 221 -7.13 -19.18 12.91
CA ALA A 221 -8.25 -19.73 13.67
C ALA A 221 -9.35 -20.28 12.75
N ARG A 222 -9.65 -19.58 11.63
CA ARG A 222 -10.59 -20.08 10.64
C ARG A 222 -10.09 -21.36 9.98
N MET A 223 -8.79 -21.44 9.60
CA MET A 223 -8.22 -22.64 8.99
C MET A 223 -8.24 -23.84 9.97
N GLU A 224 -7.93 -23.63 11.25
CA GLU A 224 -8.03 -24.68 12.30
C GLU A 224 -9.46 -25.23 12.39
N ASN A 225 -10.48 -24.36 12.34
CA ASN A 225 -11.88 -24.77 12.34
C ASN A 225 -12.24 -25.56 11.07
N LEU A 226 -11.78 -25.11 9.88
CA LEU A 226 -12.01 -25.80 8.62
C LEU A 226 -11.39 -27.21 8.63
N LEU A 227 -10.14 -27.32 9.11
CA LEU A 227 -9.43 -28.58 9.21
C LEU A 227 -10.15 -29.58 10.10
N SER A 228 -10.60 -29.15 11.27
CA SER A 228 -11.32 -30.02 12.22
C SER A 228 -12.71 -30.43 11.73
N ALA A 229 -13.40 -29.58 11.00
CA ALA A 229 -14.77 -29.84 10.55
C ALA A 229 -14.86 -30.60 9.21
N ASN A 230 -13.90 -30.39 8.29
CA ASN A 230 -14.06 -30.82 6.90
C ASN A 230 -12.91 -31.72 6.37
N TYR A 231 -11.80 -31.84 7.12
CA TYR A 231 -10.58 -32.49 6.64
C TYR A 231 -10.04 -33.59 7.57
N THR A 232 -10.93 -34.25 8.31
CA THR A 232 -10.54 -35.38 9.18
C THR A 232 -10.15 -36.63 8.39
N ASP A 233 -10.67 -36.80 7.19
CA ASP A 233 -10.46 -37.95 6.28
C ASP A 233 -10.07 -37.53 4.85
N LYS A 234 -9.86 -36.26 4.65
CA LYS A 234 -9.49 -35.65 3.36
C LYS A 234 -8.27 -34.76 3.53
N ARG A 235 -7.67 -34.39 2.42
CA ARG A 235 -6.59 -33.39 2.43
C ARG A 235 -7.04 -32.08 1.79
N VAL A 236 -6.43 -30.99 2.19
CA VAL A 236 -6.46 -29.72 1.47
C VAL A 236 -5.44 -29.82 0.34
N ASP A 237 -5.85 -29.51 -0.90
CA ASP A 237 -4.97 -29.51 -2.07
C ASP A 237 -4.55 -28.10 -2.47
N ALA A 238 -5.40 -27.08 -2.20
CA ALA A 238 -5.08 -25.69 -2.42
C ALA A 238 -5.75 -24.76 -1.41
N VAL A 239 -5.18 -23.58 -1.21
CA VAL A 239 -5.76 -22.48 -0.47
C VAL A 239 -5.58 -21.18 -1.26
N LEU A 240 -6.68 -20.52 -1.59
CA LEU A 240 -6.66 -19.15 -2.07
C LEU A 240 -6.48 -18.22 -0.86
N ALA A 241 -5.34 -17.57 -0.74
CA ALA A 241 -5.05 -16.61 0.31
C ALA A 241 -4.55 -15.29 -0.32
N PRO A 242 -5.25 -14.16 -0.12
CA PRO A 242 -4.99 -12.93 -0.86
C PRO A 242 -3.91 -12.04 -0.23
N TYR A 243 -3.19 -12.52 0.79
CA TYR A 243 -2.12 -11.78 1.46
C TYR A 243 -1.18 -12.72 2.23
N ASP A 244 0.10 -12.45 2.18
CA ASP A 244 1.16 -13.24 2.83
C ASP A 244 0.98 -13.42 4.34
N GLY A 245 0.48 -12.39 5.04
CA GLY A 245 0.17 -12.49 6.46
C GLY A 245 -0.92 -13.51 6.76
N LEU A 246 -1.93 -13.63 5.90
CA LEU A 246 -2.96 -14.67 6.01
C LEU A 246 -2.36 -16.04 5.71
N SER A 247 -1.56 -16.14 4.65
CA SER A 247 -0.91 -17.39 4.24
C SER A 247 -0.05 -17.97 5.36
N ARG A 248 0.70 -17.13 6.07
CA ARG A 248 1.48 -17.59 7.24
C ARG A 248 0.61 -18.14 8.38
N GLY A 249 -0.53 -17.49 8.68
CA GLY A 249 -1.50 -18.02 9.66
C GLY A 249 -2.08 -19.35 9.22
N ILE A 250 -2.45 -19.49 7.95
CA ILE A 250 -2.97 -20.72 7.34
C ILE A 250 -1.91 -21.83 7.39
N ILE A 251 -0.66 -21.54 7.04
CA ILE A 251 0.47 -22.48 7.12
C ILE A 251 0.66 -22.97 8.56
N ALA A 252 0.58 -22.08 9.55
CA ALA A 252 0.68 -22.47 10.95
C ALA A 252 -0.40 -23.47 11.36
N ALA A 253 -1.66 -23.25 10.94
CA ALA A 253 -2.77 -24.16 11.19
C ALA A 253 -2.55 -25.53 10.49
N LEU A 254 -2.13 -25.53 9.23
CA LEU A 254 -1.83 -26.75 8.47
C LEU A 254 -0.71 -27.56 9.11
N LYS A 255 0.38 -26.91 9.53
CA LYS A 255 1.50 -27.59 10.26
C LYS A 255 1.03 -28.20 11.56
N GLY A 256 0.08 -27.57 12.25
CA GLY A 256 -0.53 -28.08 13.48
C GLY A 256 -1.20 -29.44 13.35
N VAL A 257 -1.61 -29.83 12.13
CA VAL A 257 -2.23 -31.14 11.82
C VAL A 257 -1.36 -32.01 10.90
N GLY A 258 -0.05 -31.72 10.76
CA GLY A 258 0.93 -32.57 10.14
C GLY A 258 1.27 -32.29 8.68
N TYR A 259 0.75 -31.20 8.07
CA TYR A 259 1.19 -30.76 6.76
C TYR A 259 2.65 -30.26 6.78
N GLY A 260 3.31 -30.31 5.63
CA GLY A 260 4.72 -29.95 5.48
C GLY A 260 5.69 -31.13 5.69
N THR A 261 5.18 -32.35 5.78
CA THR A 261 5.97 -33.59 5.83
C THR A 261 5.98 -34.31 4.47
N ALA A 262 6.87 -35.28 4.32
CA ALA A 262 6.93 -36.07 3.09
C ALA A 262 5.62 -36.84 2.81
N ASP A 263 4.96 -37.31 3.86
CA ASP A 263 3.70 -38.06 3.75
C ASP A 263 2.48 -37.14 3.55
N GLN A 264 2.59 -35.90 4.00
CA GLN A 264 1.53 -34.88 3.90
C GLN A 264 2.12 -33.52 3.49
N PRO A 265 2.48 -33.35 2.20
CA PRO A 265 3.07 -32.10 1.72
C PRO A 265 2.09 -30.93 1.86
N MET A 266 2.64 -29.70 1.88
CA MET A 266 1.82 -28.49 1.87
C MET A 266 0.92 -28.45 0.63
N PRO A 267 -0.28 -27.88 0.72
CA PRO A 267 -1.12 -27.59 -0.44
C PRO A 267 -0.53 -26.44 -1.26
N VAL A 268 -1.07 -26.20 -2.45
CA VAL A 268 -0.80 -24.98 -3.20
C VAL A 268 -1.37 -23.79 -2.40
N ILE A 269 -0.53 -22.84 -2.01
CA ILE A 269 -0.93 -21.67 -1.23
C ILE A 269 -0.50 -20.41 -1.96
N THR A 270 -1.46 -19.52 -2.26
CA THR A 270 -1.19 -18.20 -2.82
C THR A 270 -0.82 -17.20 -1.72
N GLY A 271 -0.38 -16.02 -2.10
CA GLY A 271 -0.10 -14.90 -1.21
C GLY A 271 0.03 -13.61 -2.00
N GLN A 272 0.32 -12.52 -1.32
CA GLN A 272 0.55 -11.21 -1.91
C GLN A 272 1.44 -10.37 -1.01
N ASP A 273 2.17 -9.45 -1.61
CA ASP A 273 3.07 -8.44 -1.08
C ASP A 273 4.54 -8.89 -0.92
N ALA A 274 4.88 -10.12 -1.26
CA ALA A 274 6.25 -10.65 -1.26
C ALA A 274 7.01 -10.32 0.05
N GLU A 275 6.35 -10.51 1.20
CA GLU A 275 6.95 -10.26 2.51
C GLU A 275 8.10 -11.25 2.77
N VAL A 276 9.21 -10.78 3.34
CA VAL A 276 10.42 -11.59 3.61
C VAL A 276 10.10 -12.93 4.26
N ALA A 277 9.20 -12.96 5.25
CA ALA A 277 8.82 -14.20 5.93
C ALA A 277 8.10 -15.19 5.01
N SER A 278 7.31 -14.71 4.05
CA SER A 278 6.62 -15.54 3.06
C SER A 278 7.56 -16.02 1.95
N VAL A 279 8.51 -15.17 1.53
CA VAL A 279 9.57 -15.62 0.60
C VAL A 279 10.43 -16.70 1.25
N LYS A 280 10.77 -16.61 2.55
CA LYS A 280 11.40 -17.70 3.30
C LYS A 280 10.54 -18.96 3.34
N ALA A 281 9.24 -18.82 3.57
CA ALA A 281 8.31 -19.96 3.54
C ALA A 281 8.23 -20.60 2.15
N MET A 282 8.29 -19.80 1.08
CA MET A 282 8.33 -20.27 -0.29
C MET A 282 9.63 -21.05 -0.58
N ILE A 283 10.79 -20.54 -0.17
CA ILE A 283 12.08 -21.22 -0.27
C ILE A 283 12.07 -22.56 0.51
N ALA A 284 11.39 -22.59 1.66
CA ALA A 284 11.22 -23.81 2.47
C ALA A 284 10.16 -24.78 1.92
N GLY A 285 9.46 -24.44 0.83
CA GLY A 285 8.38 -25.26 0.25
C GLY A 285 7.09 -25.27 1.07
N GLU A 286 6.89 -24.26 1.93
CA GLU A 286 5.71 -24.14 2.78
C GLU A 286 4.63 -23.24 2.15
N GLN A 287 4.99 -22.26 1.35
CA GLN A 287 4.12 -21.43 0.51
C GLN A 287 4.50 -21.63 -0.96
N THR A 288 3.55 -21.62 -1.89
CA THR A 288 3.84 -21.87 -3.30
C THR A 288 4.08 -20.59 -4.07
N TYR A 289 3.23 -19.58 -3.85
CA TYR A 289 3.21 -18.34 -4.61
C TYR A 289 3.05 -17.14 -3.71
N THR A 290 3.56 -16.01 -4.19
CA THR A 290 3.18 -14.67 -3.74
C THR A 290 3.00 -13.75 -4.94
N ILE A 291 2.55 -12.52 -4.71
CA ILE A 291 2.47 -11.49 -5.75
C ILE A 291 3.33 -10.32 -5.33
N PHE A 292 4.24 -9.93 -6.21
CA PHE A 292 5.08 -8.75 -6.03
C PHE A 292 4.37 -7.50 -6.56
N LYS A 293 4.29 -6.52 -5.69
CA LYS A 293 3.84 -5.17 -5.94
C LYS A 293 4.93 -4.22 -5.46
N ASP A 294 5.69 -3.62 -6.37
CA ASP A 294 6.81 -2.76 -6.00
C ASP A 294 6.32 -1.46 -5.35
N THR A 295 6.41 -1.38 -4.02
CA THR A 295 6.00 -0.22 -3.23
C THR A 295 6.81 1.04 -3.57
N ARG A 296 8.04 0.88 -4.08
CA ARG A 296 8.91 1.98 -4.52
C ARG A 296 8.36 2.63 -5.79
N GLU A 297 7.87 1.81 -6.73
CA GLU A 297 7.25 2.30 -7.97
C GLU A 297 5.92 2.98 -7.69
N LEU A 298 5.09 2.42 -6.80
CA LEU A 298 3.81 3.03 -6.41
C LEU A 298 4.04 4.39 -5.73
N ALA A 299 5.02 4.47 -4.83
CA ALA A 299 5.40 5.71 -4.15
C ALA A 299 5.91 6.77 -5.15
N ALA A 300 6.79 6.38 -6.07
CA ALA A 300 7.34 7.28 -7.09
C ALA A 300 6.24 7.80 -8.04
N GLN A 301 5.35 6.91 -8.48
CA GLN A 301 4.21 7.30 -9.33
C GLN A 301 3.24 8.23 -8.60
N THR A 302 2.96 7.96 -7.32
CA THR A 302 2.12 8.84 -6.50
C THR A 302 2.75 10.22 -6.34
N ALA A 303 4.05 10.29 -6.06
CA ALA A 303 4.76 11.55 -5.94
C ALA A 303 4.74 12.34 -7.27
N LYS A 304 4.89 11.66 -8.41
CA LYS A 304 4.74 12.26 -9.73
C LYS A 304 3.34 12.82 -9.97
N MET A 305 2.29 12.08 -9.62
CA MET A 305 0.89 12.54 -9.75
C MET A 305 0.62 13.79 -8.91
N VAL A 306 1.14 13.82 -7.68
CA VAL A 306 1.04 14.97 -6.78
C VAL A 306 1.78 16.17 -7.36
N ASP A 307 3.01 15.99 -7.84
CA ASP A 307 3.82 17.05 -8.43
C ASP A 307 3.14 17.68 -9.65
N GLN A 308 2.60 16.85 -10.54
CA GLN A 308 1.82 17.30 -11.71
C GLN A 308 0.58 18.11 -11.28
N ALA A 309 -0.19 17.60 -10.29
CA ALA A 309 -1.38 18.27 -9.81
C ALA A 309 -1.06 19.64 -9.19
N LEU A 310 -0.03 19.73 -8.35
CA LEU A 310 0.39 20.98 -7.71
C LEU A 310 0.93 22.01 -8.71
N LYS A 311 1.51 21.59 -9.83
CA LYS A 311 1.95 22.44 -10.93
C LYS A 311 0.82 22.83 -11.90
N GLY A 312 -0.38 22.27 -11.73
CA GLY A 312 -1.50 22.47 -12.66
C GLY A 312 -1.30 21.79 -14.02
N GLU A 313 -0.48 20.77 -14.06
CA GLU A 313 -0.24 19.91 -15.23
C GLU A 313 -1.30 18.83 -15.35
N THR A 314 -1.37 18.15 -16.49
CA THR A 314 -2.23 16.97 -16.65
C THR A 314 -1.64 15.83 -15.82
N VAL A 315 -2.44 15.32 -14.86
CA VAL A 315 -2.02 14.21 -14.01
C VAL A 315 -2.05 12.91 -14.79
N ASP A 316 -1.00 12.12 -14.68
CA ASP A 316 -0.92 10.79 -15.24
C ASP A 316 -1.96 9.86 -14.60
N VAL A 317 -2.89 9.38 -15.41
CA VAL A 317 -3.86 8.34 -15.06
C VAL A 317 -4.00 7.38 -16.24
N ASN A 318 -4.22 6.11 -15.98
CA ASN A 318 -4.41 5.08 -17.01
C ASN A 318 -5.73 4.33 -16.86
N ASP A 319 -6.53 4.64 -15.84
CA ASP A 319 -7.89 4.16 -15.65
C ASP A 319 -8.83 5.29 -15.20
N THR A 320 -9.96 5.43 -15.88
CA THR A 320 -11.01 6.43 -15.59
C THR A 320 -12.40 5.80 -15.58
N THR A 321 -12.49 4.48 -15.45
CA THR A 321 -13.74 3.73 -15.62
C THR A 321 -14.00 2.71 -14.51
N THR A 322 -12.96 2.15 -13.87
CA THR A 322 -13.09 0.97 -13.02
C THR A 322 -13.41 1.30 -11.58
N TYR A 323 -12.73 2.33 -11.03
CA TYR A 323 -12.77 2.58 -9.58
C TYR A 323 -13.85 3.60 -9.20
N ASP A 324 -15.11 3.12 -9.15
CA ASP A 324 -16.24 3.87 -8.60
C ASP A 324 -16.20 3.83 -7.06
N ASN A 325 -16.14 5.00 -6.45
CA ASN A 325 -16.10 5.13 -5.00
C ASN A 325 -17.48 5.34 -4.35
N GLU A 326 -18.56 4.90 -5.00
CA GLU A 326 -19.97 5.06 -4.64
C GLU A 326 -20.51 6.50 -4.80
N VAL A 327 -19.68 7.45 -5.25
CA VAL A 327 -20.06 8.84 -5.53
C VAL A 327 -19.62 9.27 -6.92
N LYS A 328 -18.45 8.81 -7.33
CA LYS A 328 -17.87 9.09 -8.65
C LYS A 328 -16.83 8.04 -9.02
N VAL A 329 -16.54 7.92 -10.30
CA VAL A 329 -15.33 7.24 -10.75
C VAL A 329 -14.12 8.11 -10.43
N VAL A 330 -13.16 7.58 -9.68
CA VAL A 330 -11.93 8.28 -9.30
C VAL A 330 -10.86 8.01 -10.38
N PRO A 331 -10.32 9.05 -11.03
CA PRO A 331 -9.23 8.88 -11.99
C PRO A 331 -8.03 8.19 -11.31
N SER A 332 -7.54 7.09 -11.88
CA SER A 332 -6.62 6.19 -11.21
C SER A 332 -5.38 5.91 -12.05
N TYR A 333 -4.26 5.66 -11.37
CA TYR A 333 -3.09 5.04 -11.98
C TYR A 333 -2.88 3.65 -11.42
N LEU A 334 -2.86 2.66 -12.31
CA LEU A 334 -2.73 1.24 -11.97
C LEU A 334 -1.37 0.73 -12.42
N LEU A 335 -0.57 0.24 -11.47
CA LEU A 335 0.66 -0.47 -11.75
C LEU A 335 0.40 -1.96 -11.98
N THR A 336 1.33 -2.61 -12.67
CA THR A 336 1.23 -4.04 -12.97
C THR A 336 1.75 -4.88 -11.81
N PRO A 337 0.95 -5.82 -11.27
CA PRO A 337 1.43 -6.82 -10.31
C PRO A 337 2.18 -7.96 -11.01
N HIS A 338 3.10 -8.63 -10.29
CA HIS A 338 3.87 -9.74 -10.82
C HIS A 338 3.72 -11.01 -9.98
N SER A 339 3.45 -12.16 -10.62
CA SER A 339 3.47 -13.46 -9.95
C SER A 339 4.90 -13.83 -9.56
N VAL A 340 5.05 -14.31 -8.33
CA VAL A 340 6.35 -14.77 -7.80
C VAL A 340 6.22 -16.19 -7.27
N ASP A 341 7.19 -17.03 -7.66
CA ASP A 341 7.37 -18.39 -7.16
C ASP A 341 8.86 -18.71 -6.96
N ILE A 342 9.15 -19.95 -6.63
CA ILE A 342 10.52 -20.40 -6.37
C ILE A 342 11.45 -20.29 -7.60
N THR A 343 10.91 -20.14 -8.81
CA THR A 343 11.71 -20.10 -10.06
C THR A 343 12.14 -18.69 -10.44
N ASN A 344 11.44 -17.63 -9.93
CA ASN A 344 11.68 -16.25 -10.34
C ASN A 344 11.88 -15.25 -9.20
N TYR A 345 11.80 -15.69 -7.91
CA TYR A 345 11.93 -14.77 -6.78
C TYR A 345 13.30 -14.07 -6.71
N GLU A 346 14.37 -14.73 -7.16
CA GLU A 346 15.70 -14.13 -7.16
C GLU A 346 15.74 -12.95 -8.13
N GLU A 347 15.27 -13.11 -9.38
CA GLU A 347 15.23 -12.07 -10.39
C GLU A 347 14.34 -10.89 -9.94
N LEU A 348 13.10 -11.19 -9.52
CA LEU A 348 12.11 -10.18 -9.24
C LEU A 348 12.33 -9.45 -7.91
N LEU A 349 12.85 -10.14 -6.89
CA LEU A 349 12.93 -9.58 -5.54
C LEU A 349 14.35 -9.23 -5.11
N ILE A 350 15.35 -10.07 -5.46
CA ILE A 350 16.73 -9.87 -5.03
C ILE A 350 17.49 -8.99 -6.03
N ASP A 351 17.50 -9.34 -7.30
CA ASP A 351 18.23 -8.60 -8.33
C ASP A 351 17.64 -7.20 -8.54
N SER A 352 16.34 -7.03 -8.33
CA SER A 352 15.68 -5.72 -8.31
C SER A 352 16.07 -4.86 -7.10
N GLY A 353 16.68 -5.45 -6.07
CA GLY A 353 17.02 -4.80 -4.80
C GLY A 353 15.82 -4.51 -3.91
N TYR A 354 14.68 -5.18 -4.12
CA TYR A 354 13.49 -5.05 -3.26
C TYR A 354 13.69 -5.76 -1.92
N ILE A 355 14.22 -6.97 -1.95
CA ILE A 355 14.63 -7.74 -0.76
C ILE A 355 16.14 -7.94 -0.82
N LYS A 356 16.83 -7.77 0.29
CA LYS A 356 18.25 -8.08 0.37
C LYS A 356 18.43 -9.58 0.57
N ALA A 357 19.40 -10.17 -0.15
CA ALA A 357 19.70 -11.60 -0.02
C ALA A 357 20.02 -12.02 1.42
N GLU A 358 20.61 -11.12 2.23
CA GLU A 358 20.91 -11.36 3.66
C GLU A 358 19.65 -11.51 4.51
N ASP A 359 18.54 -10.87 4.13
CA ASP A 359 17.27 -10.96 4.85
C ASP A 359 16.58 -12.33 4.67
N LEU A 360 17.00 -13.10 3.66
CA LEU A 360 16.46 -14.44 3.37
C LEU A 360 17.27 -15.58 4.01
N GLN A 361 18.36 -15.27 4.69
CA GLN A 361 19.20 -16.27 5.38
C GLN A 361 18.62 -16.72 6.74
#